data_3fce5f10f93ed532d456297919959bba
#
_entry.id   3fce5f10f93ed532d456297919959bba
#
_cell.length_a   1.000
_cell.length_b   1.000
_cell.length_c   1.000
_cell.angle_alpha   90.00
_cell.angle_beta   90.00
_cell.angle_gamma   90.00
#
_symmetry.space_group_name_H-M   'P 1'
#
loop_
_entity.id
_entity.type
_entity.pdbx_description
1 polymer ?
#
loop_
_entity_poly.entity_id
_entity_poly.type
_entity_poly.pdbx_seq_one_letter_code
_entity_poly.pdbx_strand_id
1 'polypeptide(L)'
;MTPETPRLYLATDLVEVECCRFAAGTACVYTHRAPDKDSANEDSAALIPCGTGAGVLTIADGLGGLPAGNQASEQAVRQLSTSVTSSCGNSTALREAILDGIEQANSRIIGLGLGAATTIAVAEIDARAVRCYHVGDSMILVTG
;
A
#
# COMPACT_ATOMS: atom_id res chain seq x y z
N MET A 1 -10.86 -5.97 -17.49
CA MET A 1 -9.97 -7.05 -17.03
C MET A 1 -9.38 -6.62 -15.70
N THR A 2 -9.45 -7.46 -14.69
CA THR A 2 -8.72 -7.21 -13.44
C THR A 2 -7.23 -7.28 -13.76
N PRO A 3 -6.38 -6.35 -13.29
CA PRO A 3 -4.96 -6.45 -13.53
C PRO A 3 -4.42 -7.76 -12.93
N GLU A 4 -3.63 -8.49 -13.67
CA GLU A 4 -2.99 -9.72 -13.20
C GLU A 4 -1.73 -9.41 -12.37
N THR A 5 -1.22 -8.19 -12.49
CA THR A 5 0.00 -7.74 -11.82
C THR A 5 -0.29 -6.56 -10.89
N PRO A 6 0.44 -6.42 -9.78
CA PRO A 6 0.32 -5.27 -8.90
C PRO A 6 0.57 -3.95 -9.64
N ARG A 7 -0.24 -2.93 -9.31
CA ARG A 7 0.01 -1.55 -9.69
C ARG A 7 0.59 -0.82 -8.50
N LEU A 8 1.78 -0.27 -8.67
CA LEU A 8 2.51 0.45 -7.63
C LEU A 8 2.56 1.94 -7.98
N TYR A 9 2.22 2.77 -7.03
CA TYR A 9 2.31 4.23 -7.06
C TYR A 9 3.31 4.64 -5.98
N LEU A 10 4.57 4.85 -6.37
CA LEU A 10 5.68 5.00 -5.43
C LEU A 10 6.19 6.44 -5.48
N ALA A 11 5.91 7.21 -4.45
CA ALA A 11 6.29 8.62 -4.33
C ALA A 11 5.98 9.43 -5.62
N THR A 12 4.87 9.12 -6.26
CA THR A 12 4.47 9.63 -7.58
C THR A 12 3.35 10.65 -7.45
N ASP A 13 3.42 11.71 -8.25
CA ASP A 13 2.32 12.66 -8.40
C ASP A 13 1.45 12.26 -9.59
N LEU A 14 0.17 12.01 -9.35
CA LEU A 14 -0.83 11.78 -10.39
C LEU A 14 -1.47 13.11 -10.83
N VAL A 15 -1.68 13.27 -12.12
CA VAL A 15 -2.37 14.44 -12.70
C VAL A 15 -3.88 14.34 -12.51
N GLU A 16 -4.41 13.11 -12.55
CA GLU A 16 -5.83 12.82 -12.41
C GLU A 16 -6.03 11.51 -11.63
N VAL A 17 -7.26 11.26 -11.21
CA VAL A 17 -7.65 10.01 -10.54
C VAL A 17 -7.55 8.86 -11.54
N GLU A 18 -6.81 7.82 -11.18
CA GLU A 18 -6.75 6.57 -11.94
C GLU A 18 -7.71 5.54 -11.36
N CYS A 19 -8.60 5.01 -12.21
CA CYS A 19 -9.56 3.98 -11.80
C CYS A 19 -9.39 2.70 -12.64
N CYS A 20 -9.57 1.55 -11.99
CA CYS A 20 -9.55 0.25 -12.67
C CYS A 20 -10.48 -0.77 -12.00
N ARG A 21 -10.82 -1.82 -12.74
CA ARG A 21 -11.49 -2.99 -12.15
C ARG A 21 -10.51 -3.65 -11.17
N PHE A 22 -11.00 -3.92 -9.95
CA PHE A 22 -10.18 -4.52 -8.90
C PHE A 22 -11.06 -5.38 -7.99
N ALA A 23 -10.63 -6.60 -7.72
CA ALA A 23 -11.41 -7.59 -6.99
C ALA A 23 -12.83 -7.70 -7.58
N ALA A 24 -13.88 -7.61 -6.78
CA ALA A 24 -15.28 -7.62 -7.23
C ALA A 24 -15.85 -6.23 -7.55
N GLY A 25 -15.02 -5.18 -7.58
CA GLY A 25 -15.46 -3.80 -7.73
C GLY A 25 -14.57 -2.94 -8.62
N THR A 26 -14.45 -1.68 -8.23
CA THR A 26 -13.59 -0.69 -8.86
C THR A 26 -12.72 -0.05 -7.79
N ALA A 27 -11.43 0.05 -8.04
CA ALA A 27 -10.51 0.83 -7.24
C ALA A 27 -10.12 2.11 -7.98
N CYS A 28 -10.10 3.23 -7.26
CA CYS A 28 -9.61 4.50 -7.77
C CYS A 28 -8.47 4.98 -6.86
N VAL A 29 -7.42 5.49 -7.46
CA VAL A 29 -6.23 6.00 -6.77
C VAL A 29 -5.96 7.42 -7.17
N TYR A 30 -5.64 8.24 -6.20
CA TYR A 30 -5.08 9.57 -6.38
C TYR A 30 -4.00 9.79 -5.33
N THR A 31 -2.86 10.30 -5.73
CA THR A 31 -1.75 10.71 -4.86
C THR A 31 -1.03 11.89 -5.47
N HIS A 32 -0.71 12.87 -4.67
CA HIS A 32 -0.01 14.08 -5.11
C HIS A 32 0.62 14.75 -3.89
N ARG A 33 1.86 15.23 -4.03
CA ARG A 33 2.49 16.03 -2.98
C ARG A 33 1.69 17.30 -2.68
N ALA A 34 1.82 17.83 -1.47
CA ALA A 34 1.20 19.10 -1.11
C ALA A 34 1.70 20.23 -2.03
N PRO A 35 0.82 21.14 -2.49
CA PRO A 35 1.17 22.19 -3.45
C PRO A 35 2.33 23.09 -3.01
N ASP A 36 2.50 23.28 -1.71
CA ASP A 36 3.50 24.17 -1.11
C ASP A 36 4.83 23.47 -0.77
N LYS A 37 4.96 22.17 -1.13
CA LYS A 37 6.20 21.40 -0.90
C LYS A 37 7.04 21.30 -2.17
N ASP A 38 8.31 21.68 -2.06
CA ASP A 38 9.32 21.46 -3.10
C ASP A 38 9.94 20.04 -3.02
N SER A 39 9.66 19.29 -1.93
CA SER A 39 10.12 17.90 -1.78
C SER A 39 9.31 16.95 -2.66
N ALA A 40 9.87 15.76 -2.91
CA ALA A 40 9.13 14.68 -3.55
C ALA A 40 7.87 14.32 -2.76
N ASN A 41 6.88 13.72 -3.44
CA ASN A 41 5.75 13.09 -2.77
C ASN A 41 6.27 12.03 -1.80
N GLU A 42 5.80 12.05 -0.57
CA GLU A 42 6.21 11.10 0.47
C GLU A 42 5.24 9.93 0.62
N ASP A 43 4.14 9.96 -0.17
CA ASP A 43 3.12 8.92 -0.15
C ASP A 43 3.37 7.85 -1.21
N SER A 44 3.00 6.63 -0.88
CA SER A 44 3.01 5.50 -1.82
C SER A 44 1.75 4.66 -1.65
N ALA A 45 1.32 4.01 -2.73
CA ALA A 45 0.14 3.15 -2.73
C ALA A 45 0.34 1.93 -3.63
N ALA A 46 -0.45 0.89 -3.41
CA ALA A 46 -0.54 -0.24 -4.34
C ALA A 46 -1.92 -0.85 -4.41
N LEU A 47 -2.23 -1.39 -5.59
CA LEU A 47 -3.34 -2.30 -5.87
C LEU A 47 -2.74 -3.66 -6.19
N ILE A 48 -2.95 -4.65 -5.33
CA ILE A 48 -2.32 -5.98 -5.44
C ILE A 48 -3.44 -7.01 -5.66
N PRO A 49 -3.67 -7.45 -6.90
CA PRO A 49 -4.69 -8.44 -7.20
C PRO A 49 -4.28 -9.82 -6.66
N CYS A 50 -5.24 -10.55 -6.11
CA CYS A 50 -5.03 -11.89 -5.53
C CYS A 50 -6.03 -12.90 -6.09
N GLY A 51 -6.07 -13.03 -7.41
CA GLY A 51 -7.00 -13.91 -8.11
C GLY A 51 -8.37 -13.28 -8.33
N THR A 52 -9.36 -14.12 -8.60
CA THR A 52 -10.69 -13.66 -8.97
C THR A 52 -11.47 -13.15 -7.75
N GLY A 53 -11.82 -11.87 -7.77
CA GLY A 53 -12.66 -11.25 -6.74
C GLY A 53 -11.97 -10.92 -5.42
N ALA A 54 -10.64 -11.09 -5.34
CA ALA A 54 -9.85 -10.78 -4.15
C ALA A 54 -8.66 -9.87 -4.47
N GLY A 55 -8.16 -9.15 -3.48
CA GLY A 55 -6.99 -8.30 -3.61
C GLY A 55 -6.67 -7.52 -2.34
N VAL A 56 -5.56 -6.83 -2.38
CA VAL A 56 -5.08 -5.98 -1.28
C VAL A 56 -4.86 -4.56 -1.79
N LEU A 57 -5.44 -3.60 -1.11
CA LEU A 57 -5.18 -2.17 -1.27
C LEU A 57 -4.25 -1.73 -0.14
N THR A 58 -3.26 -0.91 -0.45
CA THR A 58 -2.40 -0.34 0.58
C THR A 58 -2.00 1.09 0.25
N ILE A 59 -1.87 1.88 1.30
CA ILE A 59 -1.27 3.20 1.28
C ILE A 59 -0.22 3.30 2.39
N ALA A 60 0.79 4.11 2.16
CA ALA A 60 1.82 4.43 3.13
C ALA A 60 2.16 5.92 3.01
N ASP A 61 2.12 6.64 4.13
CA ASP A 61 2.44 8.06 4.25
C ASP A 61 3.79 8.19 4.95
N GLY A 62 4.80 8.63 4.21
CA GLY A 62 6.14 8.85 4.74
C GLY A 62 6.17 10.08 5.62
N LEU A 63 6.72 9.96 6.85
CA LEU A 63 6.69 11.05 7.82
C LEU A 63 7.46 12.27 7.30
N GLY A 64 6.70 13.34 7.04
CA GLY A 64 7.24 14.64 6.67
C GLY A 64 8.12 15.23 7.77
N GLY A 65 9.21 15.89 7.36
CA GLY A 65 10.20 16.44 8.28
C GLY A 65 11.25 15.45 8.76
N LEU A 66 11.10 14.17 8.47
CA LEU A 66 12.14 13.15 8.64
C LEU A 66 12.89 12.92 7.32
N PRO A 67 14.20 12.60 7.36
CA PRO A 67 14.92 12.23 6.16
C PRO A 67 14.30 11.01 5.48
N ALA A 68 14.18 11.09 4.15
CA ALA A 68 13.78 9.95 3.32
C ALA A 68 12.39 9.33 3.62
N GLY A 69 11.39 10.15 3.99
CA GLY A 69 10.01 9.69 4.15
C GLY A 69 9.47 8.98 2.91
N ASN A 70 9.78 9.52 1.71
CA ASN A 70 9.46 8.88 0.44
C ASN A 70 10.09 7.48 0.30
N GLN A 71 11.34 7.28 0.73
CA GLN A 71 11.99 5.97 0.70
C GLN A 71 11.34 5.00 1.68
N ALA A 72 10.90 5.47 2.84
CA ALA A 72 10.19 4.63 3.81
C ALA A 72 8.85 4.14 3.27
N SER A 73 8.02 5.02 2.71
CA SER A 73 6.73 4.65 2.13
C SER A 73 6.88 3.72 0.92
N GLU A 74 7.86 3.98 0.04
CA GLU A 74 8.18 3.09 -1.08
C GLU A 74 8.58 1.69 -0.60
N GLN A 75 9.48 1.58 0.39
CA GLN A 75 9.90 0.29 0.93
C GLN A 75 8.73 -0.46 1.56
N ALA A 76 7.87 0.24 2.30
CA ALA A 76 6.68 -0.37 2.91
C ALA A 76 5.78 -1.00 1.84
N VAL A 77 5.43 -0.25 0.81
CA VAL A 77 4.55 -0.71 -0.27
C VAL A 77 5.20 -1.83 -1.09
N ARG A 78 6.49 -1.73 -1.42
CA ARG A 78 7.22 -2.77 -2.17
C ARG A 78 7.30 -4.08 -1.40
N GLN A 79 7.66 -4.06 -0.12
CA GLN A 79 7.76 -5.27 0.69
C GLN A 79 6.41 -5.95 0.86
N LEU A 80 5.37 -5.17 1.17
CA LEU A 80 4.02 -5.70 1.25
C LEU A 80 3.57 -6.32 -0.08
N SER A 81 3.77 -5.63 -1.20
CA SER A 81 3.40 -6.13 -2.52
C SER A 81 4.11 -7.45 -2.85
N THR A 82 5.41 -7.55 -2.56
CA THR A 82 6.18 -8.78 -2.78
C THR A 82 5.66 -9.94 -1.94
N SER A 83 5.46 -9.71 -0.64
CA SER A 83 4.96 -10.74 0.28
C SER A 83 3.57 -11.24 -0.11
N VAL A 84 2.64 -10.31 -0.38
CA VAL A 84 1.26 -10.63 -0.78
C VAL A 84 1.23 -11.38 -2.11
N THR A 85 1.95 -10.90 -3.12
CA THR A 85 1.98 -11.54 -4.45
C THR A 85 2.46 -12.99 -4.38
N SER A 86 3.44 -13.27 -3.52
CA SER A 86 3.97 -14.63 -3.32
C SER A 86 2.97 -15.59 -2.66
N SER A 87 1.92 -15.08 -2.04
CA SER A 87 0.95 -15.85 -1.25
C SER A 87 -0.48 -15.80 -1.81
N CYS A 88 -0.67 -15.14 -2.96
CA CYS A 88 -1.99 -15.05 -3.60
C CYS A 88 -2.57 -16.43 -3.95
N GLY A 89 -3.87 -16.59 -3.69
CA GLY A 89 -4.60 -17.84 -3.94
C GLY A 89 -4.94 -18.66 -2.69
N ASN A 90 -4.44 -18.27 -1.52
CA ASN A 90 -4.78 -18.90 -0.25
C ASN A 90 -5.13 -17.82 0.79
N SER A 91 -6.40 -17.75 1.21
CA SER A 91 -6.87 -16.69 2.12
C SER A 91 -6.23 -16.74 3.51
N THR A 92 -5.84 -17.90 4.02
CA THR A 92 -5.13 -18.00 5.29
C THR A 92 -3.68 -17.50 5.16
N ALA A 93 -3.02 -17.90 4.06
CA ALA A 93 -1.68 -17.44 3.76
C ALA A 93 -1.62 -15.93 3.44
N LEU A 94 -2.72 -15.36 2.94
CA LEU A 94 -2.78 -13.93 2.62
C LEU A 94 -2.66 -13.05 3.87
N ARG A 95 -3.37 -13.39 4.94
CA ARG A 95 -3.25 -12.69 6.22
C ARG A 95 -1.81 -12.75 6.77
N GLU A 96 -1.22 -13.94 6.78
CA GLU A 96 0.16 -14.12 7.22
C GLU A 96 1.12 -13.30 6.35
N ALA A 97 0.94 -13.33 5.03
CA ALA A 97 1.75 -12.57 4.10
C ALA A 97 1.65 -11.04 4.31
N ILE A 98 0.46 -10.53 4.67
CA ILE A 98 0.30 -9.10 4.99
C ILE A 98 1.10 -8.76 6.25
N LEU A 99 0.98 -9.54 7.31
CA LEU A 99 1.71 -9.32 8.56
C LEU A 99 3.22 -9.43 8.36
N ASP A 100 3.68 -10.47 7.69
CA ASP A 100 5.10 -10.65 7.33
C ASP A 100 5.62 -9.50 6.46
N GLY A 101 4.82 -9.05 5.52
CA GLY A 101 5.16 -7.92 4.66
C GLY A 101 5.36 -6.62 5.44
N ILE A 102 4.51 -6.36 6.43
CA ILE A 102 4.65 -5.20 7.34
C ILE A 102 5.91 -5.33 8.20
N GLU A 103 6.18 -6.50 8.77
CA GLU A 103 7.39 -6.74 9.59
C GLU A 103 8.67 -6.61 8.76
N GLN A 104 8.69 -7.17 7.55
CA GLN A 104 9.82 -7.06 6.63
C GLN A 104 10.04 -5.60 6.20
N ALA A 105 8.97 -4.86 5.93
CA ALA A 105 9.04 -3.44 5.63
C ALA A 105 9.68 -2.66 6.78
N ASN A 106 9.24 -2.88 8.00
CA ASN A 106 9.81 -2.26 9.20
C ASN A 106 11.31 -2.55 9.33
N SER A 107 11.69 -3.82 9.18
CA SER A 107 13.10 -4.23 9.26
C SER A 107 13.96 -3.56 8.18
N ARG A 108 13.44 -3.43 6.96
CA ARG A 108 14.13 -2.76 5.87
C ARG A 108 14.28 -1.26 6.09
N ILE A 109 13.23 -0.60 6.55
CA ILE A 109 13.26 0.84 6.83
C ILE A 109 14.26 1.15 7.95
N ILE A 110 14.27 0.36 9.02
CA ILE A 110 15.28 0.48 10.09
C ILE A 110 16.69 0.26 9.51
N GLY A 111 16.86 -0.72 8.65
CA GLY A 111 18.14 -1.05 8.01
C GLY A 111 18.69 0.04 7.09
N LEU A 112 17.87 1.00 6.64
CA LEU A 112 18.35 2.17 5.88
C LEU A 112 19.25 3.08 6.76
N GLY A 113 19.09 3.07 8.07
CA GLY A 113 19.88 3.88 8.98
C GLY A 113 19.66 5.40 8.87
N LEU A 114 18.54 5.81 8.23
CA LEU A 114 18.25 7.21 7.91
C LEU A 114 17.33 7.89 8.92
N GLY A 115 16.81 7.17 9.90
CA GLY A 115 15.76 7.67 10.80
C GLY A 115 14.42 7.89 10.08
N ALA A 116 14.25 7.31 8.89
CA ALA A 116 13.02 7.39 8.11
C ALA A 116 11.89 6.58 8.77
N ALA A 117 10.66 7.04 8.61
CA ALA A 117 9.47 6.34 9.08
C ALA A 117 8.29 6.57 8.13
N THR A 118 7.32 5.68 8.18
CA THR A 118 6.08 5.76 7.41
C THR A 118 4.93 5.13 8.17
N THR A 119 3.71 5.57 7.89
CA THR A 119 2.50 4.84 8.22
C THR A 119 2.31 3.69 7.23
N ILE A 120 1.40 2.78 7.51
CA ILE A 120 0.84 1.86 6.52
C ILE A 120 -0.61 1.54 6.86
N ALA A 121 -1.47 1.57 5.86
CA ALA A 121 -2.85 1.13 5.97
C ALA A 121 -3.14 0.14 4.84
N VAL A 122 -3.73 -1.00 5.18
CA VAL A 122 -3.95 -2.13 4.28
C VAL A 122 -5.39 -2.60 4.38
N ALA A 123 -6.07 -2.73 3.25
CA ALA A 123 -7.38 -3.36 3.13
C ALA A 123 -7.26 -4.66 2.32
N GLU A 124 -7.42 -5.79 2.99
CA GLU A 124 -7.58 -7.09 2.35
C GLU A 124 -9.06 -7.25 1.97
N ILE A 125 -9.33 -7.49 0.71
CA ILE A 125 -10.68 -7.56 0.13
C ILE A 125 -10.89 -8.95 -0.45
N ASP A 126 -11.96 -9.59 -0.06
CA ASP A 126 -12.47 -10.77 -0.73
C ASP A 126 -13.97 -10.62 -1.03
N ALA A 127 -14.62 -11.64 -1.63
CA ALA A 127 -16.03 -11.59 -2.02
C ALA A 127 -17.00 -11.43 -0.85
N ARG A 128 -16.57 -11.55 0.40
CA ARG A 128 -17.41 -11.59 1.60
C ARG A 128 -17.04 -10.57 2.65
N ALA A 129 -15.81 -10.11 2.67
CA ALA A 129 -15.28 -9.31 3.77
C ALA A 129 -14.19 -8.32 3.31
N VAL A 130 -14.08 -7.26 4.08
CA VAL A 130 -12.91 -6.38 4.08
C VAL A 130 -12.24 -6.51 5.43
N ARG A 131 -10.95 -6.84 5.45
CA ARG A 131 -10.14 -6.89 6.65
C ARG A 131 -9.10 -5.79 6.60
N CYS A 132 -9.05 -4.98 7.66
CA CYS A 132 -8.19 -3.82 7.73
C CYS A 132 -7.01 -4.08 8.67
N TYR A 133 -5.82 -3.58 8.26
CA TYR A 133 -4.60 -3.55 9.04
C TYR A 133 -4.01 -2.16 8.93
N HIS A 134 -3.48 -1.61 10.01
CA HIS A 134 -2.79 -0.33 9.92
C HIS A 134 -1.76 -0.16 11.05
N VAL A 135 -0.74 0.63 10.75
CA VAL A 135 0.25 1.13 11.71
C VAL A 135 0.39 2.63 11.45
N GLY A 136 0.19 3.44 12.48
CA GLY A 136 0.19 4.90 12.39
C GLY A 136 -1.21 5.47 12.29
N ASP A 137 -1.34 6.67 11.74
CA ASP A 137 -2.56 7.50 11.72
C ASP A 137 -3.23 7.59 10.34
N SER A 138 -2.73 6.88 9.32
CA SER A 138 -3.44 6.71 8.07
C SER A 138 -4.77 5.96 8.30
N MET A 139 -5.83 6.36 7.60
CA MET A 139 -7.20 5.95 7.91
C MET A 139 -7.77 5.02 6.83
N ILE A 140 -8.56 4.04 7.28
CA ILE A 140 -9.44 3.24 6.44
C ILE A 140 -10.87 3.50 6.88
N LEU A 141 -11.73 3.93 5.95
CA LEU A 141 -13.14 4.14 6.19
C LEU A 141 -13.96 3.13 5.37
N VAL A 142 -14.80 2.36 6.04
CA VAL A 142 -15.76 1.45 5.40
C VAL A 142 -17.17 1.99 5.61
N THR A 143 -17.92 2.14 4.53
CA THR A 143 -19.31 2.61 4.57
C THR A 143 -20.22 1.61 3.87
N GLY A 144 -21.45 1.51 4.29
CA GLY A 144 -22.48 0.64 3.72
C GLY A 144 -23.71 1.40 3.31
#